data_086b20ea39a556a8af5cbe88307d31e0
#
_entry.id   086b20ea39a556a8af5cbe88307d31e0
#
_cell.length_a   1.000
_cell.length_b   1.000
_cell.length_c   1.000
_cell.angle_alpha   90.00
_cell.angle_beta   90.00
_cell.angle_gamma   90.00
#
_symmetry.space_group_name_H-M   'P 1'
#
loop_
_entity.id
_entity.type
_entity.pdbx_description
1 polymer ?
#
loop_
_entity_poly.entity_id
_entity_poly.type
_entity_poly.pdbx_seq_one_letter_code
_entity_poly.pdbx_strand_id
1 'polypeptide(L)'
;RYILLHELQHYKHKDAIASYLMNLAGVVYWFNPLVWYALKEMRNDREVACDTSVLKMLEEDAYEDYGNTLINFAEKVSLTPFPFAAGLGGNMKQMKRRIINIASYEKPTFTKRLKGMTAFVLTAVLLLGFAPFISTYAADENYYQWDSSSENVSYVDLSTYFGEYEGSFVLYDLENDAWNIHDKEHATLRVAPNSTYKIYDALFGLEEGVITPENSFIAWNGESYPFEAWNADQTLQSAMNSSVNWYFQTLDEQLGASDVYSYIQEIGYGNENMSGDFSSYWMESSLEISPIEQV
;
A
#
# COMPACT_ATOMS: atom_id res chain seq x y z
N ARG A 1 44.11 -19.63 10.34
CA ARG A 1 44.43 -18.81 9.17
C ARG A 1 43.21 -18.64 8.28
N TYR A 2 42.61 -19.72 7.80
CA TYR A 2 41.50 -19.66 6.83
C TYR A 2 40.25 -18.98 7.36
N ILE A 3 39.86 -19.22 8.62
CA ILE A 3 38.73 -18.52 9.25
C ILE A 3 38.96 -17.01 9.30
N LEU A 4 40.19 -16.59 9.66
CA LEU A 4 40.53 -15.16 9.67
C LEU A 4 40.44 -14.53 8.28
N LEU A 5 40.85 -15.24 7.24
CA LEU A 5 40.69 -14.77 5.85
C LEU A 5 39.21 -14.61 5.48
N HIS A 6 38.35 -15.53 5.93
CA HIS A 6 36.91 -15.47 5.74
C HIS A 6 36.31 -14.23 6.43
N GLU A 7 36.60 -14.00 7.69
CA GLU A 7 36.14 -12.84 8.45
C GLU A 7 36.63 -11.51 7.84
N LEU A 8 37.84 -11.48 7.29
CA LEU A 8 38.36 -10.30 6.59
C LEU A 8 37.57 -10.02 5.27
N GLN A 9 37.00 -11.03 4.61
CA GLN A 9 36.15 -10.80 3.44
C GLN A 9 34.81 -10.14 3.84
N HIS A 10 34.20 -10.53 4.97
CA HIS A 10 33.03 -9.83 5.51
C HIS A 10 33.29 -8.35 5.74
N TYR A 11 34.45 -8.02 6.32
CA TYR A 11 34.86 -6.62 6.51
C TYR A 11 35.04 -5.89 5.17
N LYS A 12 35.73 -6.50 4.21
CA LYS A 12 35.99 -5.94 2.87
C LYS A 12 34.70 -5.72 2.08
N HIS A 13 33.73 -6.62 2.20
CA HIS A 13 32.42 -6.52 1.55
C HIS A 13 31.46 -5.56 2.26
N LYS A 14 31.85 -4.99 3.41
CA LYS A 14 31.01 -4.12 4.25
C LYS A 14 29.69 -4.81 4.69
N ASP A 15 29.78 -6.08 5.00
CA ASP A 15 28.62 -6.93 5.33
C ASP A 15 27.86 -6.45 6.57
N ALA A 16 28.48 -5.68 7.44
CA ALA A 16 27.83 -5.03 8.57
C ALA A 16 26.76 -4.04 8.10
N ILE A 17 27.04 -3.25 7.03
CA ILE A 17 26.07 -2.31 6.46
C ILE A 17 24.93 -3.08 5.80
N ALA A 18 25.25 -4.12 5.02
CA ALA A 18 24.22 -4.96 4.39
C ALA A 18 23.32 -5.62 5.46
N SER A 19 23.90 -6.12 6.56
CA SER A 19 23.14 -6.71 7.67
C SER A 19 22.21 -5.70 8.33
N TYR A 20 22.66 -4.46 8.52
CA TYR A 20 21.82 -3.40 9.08
C TYR A 20 20.61 -3.10 8.19
N LEU A 21 20.83 -2.94 6.87
CA LEU A 21 19.74 -2.73 5.90
C LEU A 21 18.77 -3.90 5.84
N MET A 22 19.29 -5.13 5.87
CA MET A 22 18.48 -6.35 5.91
C MET A 22 17.61 -6.43 7.17
N ASN A 23 18.17 -6.06 8.33
CA ASN A 23 17.41 -6.04 9.58
C ASN A 23 16.32 -4.95 9.54
N LEU A 24 16.63 -3.76 9.01
CA LEU A 24 15.66 -2.69 8.83
C LEU A 24 14.50 -3.14 7.91
N ALA A 25 14.82 -3.78 6.78
CA ALA A 25 13.80 -4.34 5.89
C ALA A 25 12.94 -5.41 6.61
N GLY A 26 13.55 -6.26 7.45
CA GLY A 26 12.83 -7.25 8.26
C GLY A 26 11.90 -6.62 9.31
N VAL A 27 12.24 -5.45 9.84
CA VAL A 27 11.37 -4.70 10.75
C VAL A 27 10.21 -4.04 10.01
N VAL A 28 10.49 -3.36 8.89
CA VAL A 28 9.47 -2.67 8.10
C VAL A 28 8.46 -3.65 7.50
N TYR A 29 8.95 -4.79 6.96
CA TYR A 29 8.12 -5.80 6.30
C TYR A 29 7.94 -7.05 7.17
N TRP A 30 7.83 -6.90 8.48
CA TRP A 30 7.74 -8.00 9.46
C TRP A 30 6.59 -8.99 9.17
N PHE A 31 5.52 -8.51 8.55
CA PHE A 31 4.32 -9.29 8.21
C PHE A 31 4.43 -10.07 6.89
N ASN A 32 5.46 -9.81 6.05
CA ASN A 32 5.58 -10.41 4.72
C ASN A 32 6.49 -11.64 4.71
N PRO A 33 5.96 -12.87 4.53
CA PRO A 33 6.76 -14.09 4.55
C PRO A 33 7.77 -14.18 3.39
N LEU A 34 7.49 -13.53 2.24
CA LEU A 34 8.42 -13.53 1.10
C LEU A 34 9.67 -12.71 1.43
N VAL A 35 9.53 -11.61 2.17
CA VAL A 35 10.67 -10.81 2.62
C VAL A 35 11.53 -11.62 3.58
N TRP A 36 10.95 -12.35 4.53
CA TRP A 36 11.70 -13.23 5.42
C TRP A 36 12.47 -14.31 4.67
N TYR A 37 11.84 -14.91 3.66
CA TYR A 37 12.51 -15.89 2.80
C TYR A 37 13.68 -15.25 2.04
N ALA A 38 13.47 -14.09 1.41
CA ALA A 38 14.51 -13.36 0.69
C ALA A 38 15.69 -12.98 1.60
N LEU A 39 15.42 -12.43 2.78
CA LEU A 39 16.44 -12.09 3.76
C LEU A 39 17.25 -13.29 4.25
N LYS A 40 16.61 -14.47 4.34
CA LYS A 40 17.31 -15.72 4.68
C LYS A 40 18.24 -16.15 3.54
N GLU A 41 17.78 -16.12 2.29
CA GLU A 41 18.61 -16.47 1.14
C GLU A 41 19.74 -15.46 0.93
N MET A 42 19.52 -14.18 1.11
CA MET A 42 20.59 -13.16 1.05
C MET A 42 21.68 -13.40 2.08
N ARG A 43 21.32 -13.83 3.31
CA ARG A 43 22.32 -14.23 4.31
C ARG A 43 23.14 -15.44 3.87
N ASN A 44 22.50 -16.44 3.28
CA ASN A 44 23.17 -17.63 2.75
C ASN A 44 24.11 -17.28 1.59
N ASP A 45 23.67 -16.45 0.65
CA ASP A 45 24.46 -16.04 -0.50
C ASP A 45 25.67 -15.19 -0.09
N ARG A 46 25.57 -14.40 0.95
CA ARG A 46 26.67 -13.62 1.51
C ARG A 46 27.80 -14.53 2.02
N GLU A 47 27.47 -15.61 2.74
CA GLU A 47 28.46 -16.59 3.18
C GLU A 47 29.19 -17.23 1.98
N VAL A 48 28.42 -17.64 0.96
CA VAL A 48 28.97 -18.22 -0.29
C VAL A 48 29.87 -17.20 -1.03
N ALA A 49 29.49 -15.92 -1.04
CA ALA A 49 30.28 -14.85 -1.64
C ALA A 49 31.62 -14.62 -0.91
N CYS A 50 31.61 -14.68 0.42
CA CYS A 50 32.84 -14.61 1.24
C CYS A 50 33.72 -15.81 0.98
N ASP A 51 33.19 -17.05 0.99
CA ASP A 51 33.95 -18.27 0.64
C ASP A 51 34.56 -18.14 -0.77
N THR A 52 33.77 -17.71 -1.76
CA THR A 52 34.25 -17.49 -3.12
C THR A 52 35.39 -16.47 -3.18
N SER A 53 35.34 -15.44 -2.34
CA SER A 53 36.39 -14.42 -2.29
C SER A 53 37.69 -14.95 -1.64
N VAL A 54 37.58 -15.84 -0.67
CA VAL A 54 38.72 -16.55 -0.09
C VAL A 54 39.34 -17.48 -1.14
N LEU A 55 38.54 -18.29 -1.84
CA LEU A 55 39.00 -19.22 -2.89
C LEU A 55 39.74 -18.51 -4.03
N LYS A 56 39.36 -17.29 -4.38
CA LYS A 56 40.09 -16.47 -5.37
C LYS A 56 41.51 -16.10 -4.93
N MET A 57 41.79 -16.14 -3.64
CA MET A 57 43.10 -15.79 -3.05
C MET A 57 43.94 -17.01 -2.75
N LEU A 58 43.39 -18.21 -2.82
CA LEU A 58 44.06 -19.47 -2.56
C LEU A 58 44.50 -20.16 -3.87
N GLU A 59 45.51 -21.01 -3.75
CA GLU A 59 45.85 -21.99 -4.78
C GLU A 59 44.85 -23.16 -4.76
N GLU A 60 44.72 -23.90 -5.86
CA GLU A 60 43.71 -24.95 -6.01
C GLU A 60 43.87 -26.11 -5.03
N ASP A 61 45.12 -26.43 -4.68
CA ASP A 61 45.48 -27.45 -3.70
C ASP A 61 45.03 -27.09 -2.25
N ALA A 62 44.81 -25.82 -1.97
CA ALA A 62 44.35 -25.34 -0.66
C ALA A 62 42.82 -25.29 -0.49
N TYR A 63 42.03 -25.58 -1.51
CA TYR A 63 40.57 -25.51 -1.45
C TYR A 63 39.96 -26.57 -0.56
N GLU A 64 40.50 -27.79 -0.59
CA GLU A 64 40.08 -28.88 0.29
C GLU A 64 40.38 -28.57 1.74
N ASP A 65 41.59 -28.05 2.06
CA ASP A 65 41.97 -27.64 3.40
C ASP A 65 41.08 -26.52 3.97
N TYR A 66 40.69 -25.59 3.09
CA TYR A 66 39.76 -24.54 3.46
C TYR A 66 38.38 -25.12 3.81
N GLY A 67 37.83 -25.99 2.96
CA GLY A 67 36.55 -26.66 3.20
C GLY A 67 36.52 -27.48 4.49
N ASN A 68 37.57 -28.29 4.71
CA ASN A 68 37.76 -29.08 5.94
C ASN A 68 37.87 -28.19 7.18
N THR A 69 38.54 -27.04 7.07
CA THR A 69 38.63 -26.08 8.18
C THR A 69 37.26 -25.53 8.58
N LEU A 70 36.39 -25.22 7.60
CA LEU A 70 35.05 -24.76 7.88
C LEU A 70 34.17 -25.83 8.51
N ILE A 71 34.26 -27.09 8.05
CA ILE A 71 33.51 -28.21 8.64
C ILE A 71 33.93 -28.40 10.09
N ASN A 72 35.24 -28.50 10.37
CA ASN A 72 35.78 -28.68 11.71
C ASN A 72 35.43 -27.52 12.67
N PHE A 73 35.40 -26.30 12.14
CA PHE A 73 34.99 -25.13 12.90
C PHE A 73 33.48 -25.18 13.25
N ALA A 74 32.63 -25.49 12.27
CA ALA A 74 31.20 -25.61 12.50
C ALA A 74 30.85 -26.72 13.49
N GLU A 75 31.57 -27.87 13.44
CA GLU A 75 31.39 -28.95 14.41
C GLU A 75 31.76 -28.51 15.83
N LYS A 76 32.90 -27.85 16.02
CA LYS A 76 33.31 -27.33 17.31
C LYS A 76 32.33 -26.31 17.90
N VAL A 77 31.82 -25.40 17.05
CA VAL A 77 30.86 -24.39 17.48
C VAL A 77 29.51 -25.02 17.85
N SER A 78 29.06 -26.05 17.11
CA SER A 78 27.81 -26.73 17.43
C SER A 78 27.82 -27.52 18.73
N LEU A 79 29.00 -27.94 19.19
CA LEU A 79 29.18 -28.67 20.43
C LEU A 79 29.33 -27.77 21.70
N THR A 80 29.47 -26.44 21.51
CA THR A 80 29.60 -25.49 22.62
C THR A 80 28.24 -24.88 22.98
N PRO A 81 27.77 -25.00 24.25
CA PRO A 81 26.49 -24.45 24.70
C PRO A 81 26.60 -22.93 24.97
N PHE A 82 27.04 -22.15 24.01
CA PHE A 82 27.06 -20.69 24.13
C PHE A 82 25.73 -20.11 23.58
N PRO A 83 24.99 -19.29 24.38
CA PRO A 83 23.73 -18.70 23.99
C PRO A 83 23.79 -17.81 22.72
N PHE A 84 24.99 -17.33 22.38
CA PHE A 84 25.23 -16.49 21.19
C PHE A 84 25.80 -17.27 19.99
N ALA A 85 26.08 -18.56 20.12
CA ALA A 85 26.64 -19.39 19.06
C ALA A 85 25.56 -19.85 18.02
N ALA A 86 24.29 -19.66 18.32
CA ALA A 86 23.18 -20.03 17.43
C ALA A 86 23.22 -19.33 16.06
N GLY A 87 24.00 -18.25 15.92
CA GLY A 87 24.21 -17.55 14.64
C GLY A 87 25.44 -18.03 13.86
N LEU A 88 26.44 -18.65 14.52
CA LEU A 88 27.71 -19.03 13.89
C LEU A 88 27.70 -20.46 13.32
N GLY A 89 26.83 -21.34 13.83
CA GLY A 89 26.73 -22.74 13.44
C GLY A 89 25.87 -23.05 12.24
N GLY A 90 25.36 -22.10 11.48
CA GLY A 90 24.51 -22.25 10.29
C GLY A 90 23.68 -23.55 10.21
N ASN A 91 22.48 -23.51 9.67
CA ASN A 91 21.70 -24.72 9.39
C ASN A 91 22.55 -25.69 8.56
N MET A 92 22.51 -26.99 8.84
CA MET A 92 23.22 -28.08 8.08
C MET A 92 23.04 -27.90 6.55
N LYS A 93 21.88 -27.44 6.10
CA LYS A 93 21.59 -27.14 4.71
C LYS A 93 22.46 -25.98 4.16
N GLN A 94 22.71 -24.98 4.95
CA GLN A 94 23.57 -23.83 4.58
C GLN A 94 25.04 -24.28 4.49
N MET A 95 25.52 -25.05 5.46
CA MET A 95 26.87 -25.58 5.42
C MET A 95 27.09 -26.50 4.21
N LYS A 96 26.12 -27.40 3.92
CA LYS A 96 26.17 -28.23 2.72
C LYS A 96 26.30 -27.40 1.43
N ARG A 97 25.55 -26.29 1.31
CA ARG A 97 25.62 -25.39 0.15
C ARG A 97 27.00 -24.75 0.02
N ARG A 98 27.58 -24.29 1.14
CA ARG A 98 28.94 -23.72 1.17
C ARG A 98 29.99 -24.74 0.72
N ILE A 99 29.96 -25.96 1.26
CA ILE A 99 30.93 -27.01 0.90
C ILE A 99 30.80 -27.45 -0.55
N ILE A 100 29.57 -27.58 -1.09
CA ILE A 100 29.37 -27.86 -2.52
C ILE A 100 29.97 -26.74 -3.38
N ASN A 101 29.76 -25.47 -3.00
CA ASN A 101 30.32 -24.34 -3.71
C ASN A 101 31.86 -24.34 -3.70
N ILE A 102 32.48 -24.71 -2.57
CA ILE A 102 33.95 -24.83 -2.45
C ILE A 102 34.48 -25.96 -3.34
N ALA A 103 33.85 -27.13 -3.27
CA ALA A 103 34.27 -28.32 -4.01
C ALA A 103 34.07 -28.17 -5.53
N SER A 104 33.07 -27.39 -5.96
CA SER A 104 32.79 -27.13 -7.39
C SER A 104 33.33 -25.78 -7.89
N TYR A 105 34.17 -25.12 -7.10
CA TYR A 105 34.64 -23.79 -7.44
C TYR A 105 35.61 -23.85 -8.64
N GLU A 106 35.29 -23.09 -9.67
CA GLU A 106 36.14 -22.81 -10.81
C GLU A 106 36.36 -21.31 -10.93
N LYS A 107 37.58 -20.89 -11.26
CA LYS A 107 37.87 -19.46 -11.51
C LYS A 107 36.95 -18.94 -12.60
N PRO A 108 36.12 -17.92 -12.34
CA PRO A 108 35.12 -17.49 -13.30
C PRO A 108 35.76 -16.91 -14.55
N THR A 109 35.39 -17.44 -15.70
CA THR A 109 35.80 -16.96 -17.02
C THR A 109 35.12 -15.59 -17.27
N PHE A 110 35.74 -14.76 -18.12
CA PHE A 110 35.17 -13.44 -18.49
C PHE A 110 33.72 -13.55 -19.00
N THR A 111 33.42 -14.59 -19.79
CA THR A 111 32.04 -14.84 -20.27
C THR A 111 31.03 -15.16 -19.15
N LYS A 112 31.45 -15.92 -18.12
CA LYS A 112 30.60 -16.19 -16.95
C LYS A 112 30.30 -14.88 -16.15
N ARG A 113 31.30 -14.00 -16.00
CA ARG A 113 31.14 -12.69 -15.34
C ARG A 113 30.23 -11.77 -16.16
N LEU A 114 30.40 -11.71 -17.46
CA LEU A 114 29.55 -10.89 -18.33
C LEU A 114 28.09 -11.35 -18.29
N LYS A 115 27.81 -12.65 -18.37
CA LYS A 115 26.45 -13.19 -18.22
C LYS A 115 25.81 -12.83 -16.89
N GLY A 116 26.54 -12.94 -15.77
CA GLY A 116 26.04 -12.54 -14.45
C GLY A 116 25.73 -11.06 -14.36
N MET A 117 26.59 -10.21 -14.91
CA MET A 117 26.38 -8.75 -14.93
C MET A 117 25.19 -8.37 -15.83
N THR A 118 25.04 -9.02 -16.99
CA THR A 118 23.91 -8.81 -17.90
C THR A 118 22.58 -9.20 -17.22
N ALA A 119 22.56 -10.37 -16.57
CA ALA A 119 21.36 -10.82 -15.84
C ALA A 119 20.99 -9.85 -14.71
N PHE A 120 21.97 -9.36 -13.94
CA PHE A 120 21.75 -8.37 -12.88
C PHE A 120 21.19 -7.06 -13.43
N VAL A 121 21.78 -6.51 -14.50
CA VAL A 121 21.32 -5.27 -15.14
C VAL A 121 19.91 -5.46 -15.71
N LEU A 122 19.61 -6.55 -16.38
CA LEU A 122 18.27 -6.88 -16.89
C LEU A 122 17.23 -6.92 -15.76
N THR A 123 17.55 -7.60 -14.66
CA THR A 123 16.65 -7.66 -13.49
C THR A 123 16.44 -6.29 -12.86
N ALA A 124 17.50 -5.50 -12.72
CA ALA A 124 17.41 -4.14 -12.18
C ALA A 124 16.57 -3.21 -13.10
N VAL A 125 16.75 -3.30 -14.42
CA VAL A 125 15.95 -2.54 -15.40
C VAL A 125 14.49 -2.95 -15.35
N LEU A 126 14.18 -4.25 -15.24
CA LEU A 126 12.82 -4.73 -15.09
C LEU A 126 12.18 -4.18 -13.80
N LEU A 127 12.85 -4.32 -12.65
CA LEU A 127 12.31 -3.84 -11.37
C LEU A 127 12.11 -2.32 -11.34
N LEU A 128 13.07 -1.56 -11.84
CA LEU A 128 12.98 -0.09 -11.91
C LEU A 128 12.00 0.37 -12.99
N GLY A 129 11.89 -0.36 -14.11
CA GLY A 129 10.97 -0.04 -15.19
C GLY A 129 9.50 -0.30 -14.84
N PHE A 130 9.23 -1.30 -13.99
CA PHE A 130 7.86 -1.57 -13.53
C PHE A 130 7.44 -0.71 -12.31
N ALA A 131 8.38 -0.15 -11.56
CA ALA A 131 8.07 0.68 -10.39
C ALA A 131 7.16 1.89 -10.72
N PRO A 132 7.37 2.67 -11.81
CA PRO A 132 6.46 3.77 -12.19
C PRO A 132 5.05 3.26 -12.53
N PHE A 133 4.93 2.12 -13.23
CA PHE A 133 3.61 1.56 -13.56
C PHE A 133 2.81 1.19 -12.31
N ILE A 134 3.44 0.56 -11.32
CA ILE A 134 2.78 0.21 -10.05
C ILE A 134 2.42 1.49 -9.28
N SER A 135 3.27 2.51 -9.31
CA SER A 135 3.01 3.80 -8.67
C SER A 135 1.88 4.58 -9.35
N THR A 136 1.78 4.51 -10.69
CA THR A 136 0.72 5.19 -11.46
C THR A 136 -0.64 4.56 -11.18
N TYR A 137 -0.73 3.23 -11.10
CA TYR A 137 -1.98 2.55 -10.72
C TYR A 137 -2.43 2.90 -9.30
N ALA A 138 -1.51 3.05 -8.34
CA ALA A 138 -1.84 3.44 -6.97
C ALA A 138 -2.17 4.94 -6.81
N ALA A 139 -1.70 5.79 -7.73
CA ALA A 139 -2.01 7.23 -7.72
C ALA A 139 -3.34 7.56 -8.41
N ASP A 140 -3.81 6.68 -9.32
CA ASP A 140 -5.06 6.88 -10.08
C ASP A 140 -6.33 6.55 -9.28
N GLU A 141 -6.25 5.75 -8.20
CA GLU A 141 -7.44 5.40 -7.39
C GLU A 141 -8.11 6.61 -6.74
N ASN A 142 -7.34 7.65 -6.45
CA ASN A 142 -7.86 8.88 -5.82
C ASN A 142 -8.43 9.90 -6.81
N TYR A 143 -8.27 9.68 -8.11
CA TYR A 143 -8.77 10.60 -9.13
C TYR A 143 -9.74 9.90 -10.07
N TYR A 144 -10.88 10.54 -10.28
CA TYR A 144 -11.83 10.11 -11.29
C TYR A 144 -11.24 10.31 -12.69
N GLN A 145 -11.20 9.23 -13.48
CA GLN A 145 -10.68 9.25 -14.84
C GLN A 145 -11.74 9.77 -15.82
N TRP A 146 -11.94 11.08 -15.78
CA TRP A 146 -12.93 11.72 -16.65
C TRP A 146 -12.38 11.94 -18.06
N ASP A 147 -12.98 11.27 -19.06
CA ASP A 147 -12.69 11.54 -20.47
C ASP A 147 -13.49 12.75 -20.96
N SER A 148 -12.88 13.91 -20.86
CA SER A 148 -13.46 15.17 -21.32
C SER A 148 -13.29 15.43 -22.83
N SER A 149 -12.76 14.47 -23.61
CA SER A 149 -12.45 14.69 -25.04
C SER A 149 -13.67 14.85 -25.93
N SER A 150 -14.81 14.28 -25.51
CA SER A 150 -16.11 14.38 -26.19
C SER A 150 -17.01 15.47 -25.62
N GLU A 151 -16.60 16.12 -24.54
CA GLU A 151 -17.42 17.05 -23.78
C GLU A 151 -17.18 18.52 -24.19
N ASN A 152 -18.21 19.35 -24.10
CA ASN A 152 -18.10 20.79 -24.27
C ASN A 152 -17.65 21.44 -22.95
N VAL A 153 -16.33 21.54 -22.72
CA VAL A 153 -15.74 21.99 -21.46
C VAL A 153 -15.11 23.38 -21.60
N SER A 154 -15.48 24.27 -20.71
CA SER A 154 -14.86 25.57 -20.50
C SER A 154 -14.17 25.62 -19.16
N TYR A 155 -12.87 25.96 -19.15
CA TYR A 155 -12.13 26.20 -17.90
C TYR A 155 -12.21 27.67 -17.54
N VAL A 156 -12.67 27.97 -16.31
CA VAL A 156 -12.87 29.31 -15.80
C VAL A 156 -11.92 29.56 -14.62
N ASP A 157 -11.34 30.73 -14.53
CA ASP A 157 -10.51 31.12 -13.40
C ASP A 157 -11.37 31.82 -12.33
N LEU A 158 -11.62 31.12 -11.24
CA LEU A 158 -12.33 31.62 -10.06
C LEU A 158 -11.42 31.79 -8.83
N SER A 159 -10.10 31.75 -8.98
CA SER A 159 -9.12 31.83 -7.90
C SER A 159 -9.36 33.01 -6.96
N THR A 160 -9.83 34.12 -7.47
CA THR A 160 -10.12 35.32 -6.66
C THR A 160 -11.28 35.12 -5.66
N TYR A 161 -12.16 34.18 -5.91
CA TYR A 161 -13.27 33.85 -5.02
C TYR A 161 -12.89 32.81 -3.96
N PHE A 162 -11.88 31.98 -4.25
CA PHE A 162 -11.38 30.98 -3.30
C PHE A 162 -10.42 31.59 -2.25
N GLY A 163 -9.74 32.72 -2.59
CA GLY A 163 -8.81 33.38 -1.68
C GLY A 163 -7.59 32.50 -1.35
N GLU A 164 -7.44 32.10 -0.08
CA GLU A 164 -6.35 31.21 0.38
C GLU A 164 -6.78 29.72 0.40
N TYR A 165 -8.01 29.39 0.03
CA TYR A 165 -8.50 28.03 -0.03
C TYR A 165 -8.21 27.39 -1.37
N GLU A 166 -7.82 26.13 -1.35
CA GLU A 166 -7.73 25.27 -2.54
C GLU A 166 -9.06 24.55 -2.73
N GLY A 167 -9.50 24.40 -3.97
CA GLY A 167 -10.75 23.71 -4.28
C GLY A 167 -11.18 23.90 -5.72
N SER A 168 -12.30 23.29 -6.07
CA SER A 168 -12.86 23.35 -7.43
C SER A 168 -14.29 23.87 -7.44
N PHE A 169 -14.70 24.31 -8.61
CA PHE A 169 -16.10 24.60 -8.92
C PHE A 169 -16.48 23.91 -10.21
N VAL A 170 -17.59 23.19 -10.19
CA VAL A 170 -18.15 22.47 -11.33
C VAL A 170 -19.58 22.92 -11.55
N LEU A 171 -19.88 23.37 -12.78
CA LEU A 171 -21.24 23.68 -13.21
C LEU A 171 -21.50 22.98 -14.54
N TYR A 172 -22.52 22.15 -14.58
CA TYR A 172 -23.04 21.55 -15.81
C TYR A 172 -24.32 22.26 -16.24
N ASP A 173 -24.29 22.82 -17.43
CA ASP A 173 -25.44 23.46 -18.08
C ASP A 173 -26.21 22.42 -18.91
N LEU A 174 -27.35 21.97 -18.37
CA LEU A 174 -28.21 20.97 -19.00
C LEU A 174 -28.80 21.41 -20.32
N GLU A 175 -29.01 22.71 -20.53
CA GLU A 175 -29.63 23.23 -21.77
C GLU A 175 -28.65 23.23 -22.94
N ASN A 176 -27.36 23.53 -22.65
CA ASN A 176 -26.33 23.68 -23.66
C ASN A 176 -25.36 22.48 -23.70
N ASP A 177 -25.58 21.48 -22.85
CA ASP A 177 -24.68 20.32 -22.68
C ASP A 177 -23.23 20.80 -22.52
N ALA A 178 -22.97 21.64 -21.50
CA ALA A 178 -21.73 22.35 -21.36
C ALA A 178 -21.24 22.38 -19.91
N TRP A 179 -19.96 22.10 -19.74
CA TRP A 179 -19.27 22.09 -18.46
C TRP A 179 -18.48 23.39 -18.27
N ASN A 180 -18.60 24.01 -17.09
CA ASN A 180 -17.74 25.10 -16.65
C ASN A 180 -17.00 24.67 -15.39
N ILE A 181 -15.69 24.59 -15.46
CA ILE A 181 -14.85 24.01 -14.41
C ILE A 181 -13.75 24.97 -14.00
N HIS A 182 -13.66 25.23 -12.70
CA HIS A 182 -12.47 25.80 -12.09
C HIS A 182 -11.65 24.67 -11.44
N ASP A 183 -10.36 24.62 -11.71
CA ASP A 183 -9.40 23.63 -11.22
C ASP A 183 -9.82 22.17 -11.51
N LYS A 184 -9.44 21.70 -12.70
CA LYS A 184 -9.73 20.32 -13.11
C LYS A 184 -9.13 19.27 -12.17
N GLU A 185 -7.96 19.51 -11.60
CA GLU A 185 -7.30 18.56 -10.71
C GLU A 185 -8.15 18.32 -9.46
N HIS A 186 -8.55 19.38 -8.77
CA HIS A 186 -9.46 19.26 -7.62
C HIS A 186 -10.88 18.81 -8.02
N ALA A 187 -11.34 19.12 -9.22
CA ALA A 187 -12.64 18.70 -9.70
C ALA A 187 -12.74 17.17 -9.95
N THR A 188 -11.61 16.53 -10.22
CA THR A 188 -11.51 15.06 -10.39
C THR A 188 -10.99 14.33 -9.17
N LEU A 189 -10.49 15.04 -8.16
CA LEU A 189 -10.02 14.44 -6.91
C LEU A 189 -11.21 13.90 -6.10
N ARG A 190 -11.18 12.62 -5.76
CA ARG A 190 -12.15 11.99 -4.88
C ARG A 190 -11.85 12.35 -3.43
N VAL A 191 -12.88 12.82 -2.73
CA VAL A 191 -12.85 13.16 -1.32
C VAL A 191 -14.11 12.65 -0.64
N ALA A 192 -14.13 12.56 0.68
CA ALA A 192 -15.32 12.15 1.42
C ALA A 192 -16.51 13.07 1.09
N PRO A 193 -17.67 12.54 0.71
CA PRO A 193 -18.84 13.34 0.31
C PRO A 193 -19.43 14.13 1.47
N ASN A 194 -19.19 13.72 2.70
CA ASN A 194 -19.75 14.33 3.88
C ASN A 194 -21.28 14.57 3.75
N SER A 195 -21.76 15.73 4.07
CA SER A 195 -23.21 16.03 4.08
C SER A 195 -23.88 16.02 2.70
N THR A 196 -23.14 15.98 1.60
CA THR A 196 -23.75 15.84 0.26
C THR A 196 -24.33 14.44 0.05
N TYR A 197 -23.77 13.42 0.70
CA TYR A 197 -24.24 12.04 0.66
C TYR A 197 -25.67 11.87 1.19
N LYS A 198 -26.12 12.72 2.12
CA LYS A 198 -27.47 12.67 2.69
C LYS A 198 -28.61 12.77 1.66
N ILE A 199 -28.32 13.31 0.48
CA ILE A 199 -29.28 13.33 -0.64
C ILE A 199 -29.57 11.90 -1.08
N TYR A 200 -28.54 11.08 -1.18
CA TYR A 200 -28.64 9.68 -1.60
C TYR A 200 -29.23 8.80 -0.51
N ASP A 201 -28.83 9.00 0.77
CA ASP A 201 -29.47 8.34 1.90
C ASP A 201 -30.99 8.57 1.93
N ALA A 202 -31.41 9.83 1.75
CA ALA A 202 -32.81 10.16 1.68
C ALA A 202 -33.50 9.43 0.51
N LEU A 203 -32.85 9.37 -0.63
CA LEU A 203 -33.38 8.70 -1.82
C LEU A 203 -33.56 7.20 -1.59
N PHE A 204 -32.53 6.55 -1.03
CA PHE A 204 -32.56 5.11 -0.72
C PHE A 204 -33.65 4.79 0.32
N GLY A 205 -33.74 5.62 1.39
CA GLY A 205 -34.77 5.46 2.40
C GLY A 205 -36.21 5.63 1.88
N LEU A 206 -36.40 6.51 0.87
CA LEU A 206 -37.69 6.70 0.20
C LEU A 206 -38.01 5.53 -0.75
N GLU A 207 -37.01 5.03 -1.49
CA GLU A 207 -37.18 3.92 -2.46
C GLU A 207 -37.55 2.63 -1.74
N GLU A 208 -36.88 2.31 -0.65
CA GLU A 208 -37.18 1.12 0.18
C GLU A 208 -38.41 1.30 1.09
N GLY A 209 -39.00 2.48 1.12
CA GLY A 209 -40.16 2.76 1.96
C GLY A 209 -39.89 2.78 3.46
N VAL A 210 -38.62 2.90 3.88
CA VAL A 210 -38.19 3.10 5.27
C VAL A 210 -38.76 4.42 5.78
N ILE A 211 -38.75 5.42 4.93
CA ILE A 211 -39.45 6.69 5.12
C ILE A 211 -40.36 6.97 3.91
N THR A 212 -41.39 7.77 4.10
CA THR A 212 -42.26 8.26 3.03
C THR A 212 -42.40 9.78 3.10
N PRO A 213 -42.88 10.46 2.04
CA PRO A 213 -43.15 11.89 2.10
C PRO A 213 -44.10 12.28 3.22
N GLU A 214 -45.04 11.41 3.58
CA GLU A 214 -46.05 11.63 4.62
C GLU A 214 -45.55 11.22 6.02
N ASN A 215 -44.58 10.30 6.10
CA ASN A 215 -44.06 9.77 7.37
C ASN A 215 -42.53 9.54 7.29
N SER A 216 -41.80 10.54 7.68
CA SER A 216 -40.34 10.51 7.77
C SER A 216 -39.84 10.85 9.18
N PHE A 217 -40.71 10.64 10.20
CA PHE A 217 -40.41 10.96 11.58
C PHE A 217 -39.45 9.91 12.20
N ILE A 218 -38.34 10.39 12.79
CA ILE A 218 -37.46 9.61 13.65
C ILE A 218 -37.32 10.33 14.98
N ALA A 219 -37.61 9.63 16.08
CA ALA A 219 -37.49 10.18 17.42
C ALA A 219 -36.01 10.37 17.80
N TRP A 220 -35.72 11.46 18.48
CA TRP A 220 -34.39 11.73 19.01
C TRP A 220 -34.02 10.70 20.09
N ASN A 221 -32.77 10.22 19.99
CA ASN A 221 -32.22 9.20 20.89
C ASN A 221 -31.88 9.71 22.31
N GLY A 222 -32.00 11.03 22.55
CA GLY A 222 -31.67 11.66 23.83
C GLY A 222 -30.18 11.98 24.01
N GLU A 223 -29.34 11.72 23.04
CA GLU A 223 -27.93 12.11 23.09
C GLU A 223 -27.75 13.60 22.84
N SER A 224 -26.74 14.21 23.50
CA SER A 224 -26.45 15.63 23.34
C SER A 224 -25.48 15.87 22.19
N TYR A 225 -25.91 16.60 21.19
CA TYR A 225 -25.14 17.01 20.03
C TYR A 225 -24.75 18.51 20.13
N PRO A 226 -23.65 18.92 19.43
CA PRO A 226 -23.17 20.31 19.49
C PRO A 226 -24.12 21.35 18.91
N PHE A 227 -25.02 20.93 18.02
CA PHE A 227 -26.00 21.83 17.39
C PHE A 227 -27.37 21.65 18.04
N GLU A 228 -27.96 22.75 18.50
CA GLU A 228 -29.26 22.72 19.19
C GLU A 228 -30.36 22.06 18.35
N ALA A 229 -30.40 22.33 17.05
CA ALA A 229 -31.35 21.72 16.11
C ALA A 229 -31.26 20.19 16.01
N TRP A 230 -30.12 19.59 16.43
CA TRP A 230 -29.95 18.15 16.43
C TRP A 230 -30.51 17.45 17.67
N ASN A 231 -30.80 18.21 18.73
CA ASN A 231 -31.29 17.71 20.02
C ASN A 231 -32.82 17.71 20.08
N ALA A 232 -33.47 17.23 19.03
CA ALA A 232 -34.91 17.15 18.90
C ALA A 232 -35.31 16.06 17.91
N ASP A 233 -36.57 15.61 17.98
CA ASP A 233 -37.15 14.72 16.97
C ASP A 233 -37.04 15.33 15.59
N GLN A 234 -36.81 14.49 14.59
CA GLN A 234 -36.58 14.93 13.21
C GLN A 234 -37.58 14.31 12.22
N THR A 235 -37.86 15.08 11.20
CA THR A 235 -38.42 14.60 9.93
C THR A 235 -37.34 14.72 8.83
N LEU A 236 -37.51 14.10 7.69
CA LEU A 236 -36.59 14.26 6.56
C LEU A 236 -36.34 15.74 6.24
N GLN A 237 -37.41 16.57 6.23
CA GLN A 237 -37.27 17.99 5.93
C GLN A 237 -36.43 18.72 6.98
N SER A 238 -36.67 18.51 8.28
CA SER A 238 -35.90 19.17 9.34
C SER A 238 -34.45 18.67 9.39
N ALA A 239 -34.23 17.35 9.19
CA ALA A 239 -32.93 16.74 9.15
C ALA A 239 -32.07 17.25 7.99
N MET A 240 -32.64 17.37 6.81
CA MET A 240 -31.96 17.98 5.64
C MET A 240 -31.63 19.45 5.88
N ASN A 241 -32.58 20.24 6.35
CA ASN A 241 -32.37 21.68 6.61
C ASN A 241 -31.28 21.95 7.64
N SER A 242 -31.13 21.09 8.63
CA SER A 242 -30.16 21.24 9.73
C SER A 242 -28.95 20.29 9.57
N SER A 243 -28.89 19.55 8.49
CA SER A 243 -27.82 18.57 8.17
C SER A 243 -27.56 17.59 9.32
N VAL A 244 -28.61 16.99 9.88
CA VAL A 244 -28.58 16.15 11.10
C VAL A 244 -27.97 14.78 10.81
N ASN A 245 -26.72 14.54 11.18
CA ASN A 245 -26.02 13.29 10.87
C ASN A 245 -26.72 12.04 11.44
N TRP A 246 -27.13 12.09 12.71
CA TRP A 246 -27.71 10.93 13.38
C TRP A 246 -29.02 10.46 12.73
N TYR A 247 -29.79 11.35 12.08
CA TYR A 247 -31.00 10.97 11.36
C TYR A 247 -30.66 10.07 10.15
N PHE A 248 -29.67 10.45 9.35
CA PHE A 248 -29.23 9.69 8.16
C PHE A 248 -28.48 8.42 8.54
N GLN A 249 -27.67 8.44 9.60
CA GLN A 249 -27.08 7.22 10.17
C GLN A 249 -28.15 6.21 10.60
N THR A 250 -29.27 6.70 11.18
CA THR A 250 -30.40 5.83 11.53
C THR A 250 -31.11 5.30 10.29
N LEU A 251 -31.20 6.05 9.19
CA LEU A 251 -31.71 5.53 7.90
C LEU A 251 -30.81 4.42 7.37
N ASP A 252 -29.50 4.63 7.34
CA ASP A 252 -28.53 3.61 6.94
C ASP A 252 -28.68 2.32 7.76
N GLU A 253 -28.80 2.44 9.09
CA GLU A 253 -29.03 1.30 9.98
C GLU A 253 -30.32 0.54 9.67
N GLN A 254 -31.41 1.24 9.33
CA GLN A 254 -32.69 0.64 8.98
C GLN A 254 -32.69 0.00 7.60
N LEU A 255 -31.99 0.58 6.64
CA LEU A 255 -31.75 0.00 5.31
C LEU A 255 -30.88 -1.26 5.42
N GLY A 256 -29.80 -1.17 6.21
CA GLY A 256 -28.79 -2.20 6.34
C GLY A 256 -27.68 -2.12 5.29
N ALA A 257 -26.48 -2.53 5.69
CA ALA A 257 -25.27 -2.36 4.88
C ALA A 257 -25.31 -3.04 3.49
N SER A 258 -26.05 -4.13 3.34
CA SER A 258 -26.19 -4.85 2.07
C SER A 258 -26.98 -4.04 1.04
N ASP A 259 -28.06 -3.43 1.46
CA ASP A 259 -28.96 -2.71 0.55
C ASP A 259 -28.36 -1.35 0.19
N VAL A 260 -27.77 -0.66 1.16
CA VAL A 260 -27.00 0.58 0.90
C VAL A 260 -25.85 0.31 -0.08
N TYR A 261 -25.08 -0.77 0.10
CA TYR A 261 -24.01 -1.11 -0.82
C TYR A 261 -24.50 -1.42 -2.22
N SER A 262 -25.65 -2.11 -2.34
CA SER A 262 -26.27 -2.38 -3.65
C SER A 262 -26.64 -1.11 -4.38
N TYR A 263 -27.20 -0.13 -3.70
CA TYR A 263 -27.54 1.17 -4.29
C TYR A 263 -26.29 1.95 -4.70
N ILE A 264 -25.27 2.01 -3.86
CA ILE A 264 -23.99 2.65 -4.20
C ILE A 264 -23.39 2.07 -5.47
N GLN A 265 -23.41 0.73 -5.62
CA GLN A 265 -22.94 0.06 -6.83
C GLN A 265 -23.86 0.31 -8.05
N GLU A 266 -25.18 0.30 -7.86
CA GLU A 266 -26.13 0.50 -8.96
C GLU A 266 -26.00 1.88 -9.59
N ILE A 267 -25.78 2.92 -8.77
CA ILE A 267 -25.60 4.28 -9.26
C ILE A 267 -24.13 4.61 -9.59
N GLY A 268 -23.18 3.70 -9.30
CA GLY A 268 -21.74 3.93 -9.53
C GLY A 268 -21.19 5.09 -8.69
N TYR A 269 -21.57 5.19 -7.42
CA TYR A 269 -21.23 6.32 -6.56
C TYR A 269 -19.74 6.32 -6.17
N GLY A 270 -18.98 7.21 -6.77
CA GLY A 270 -17.59 7.47 -6.46
C GLY A 270 -16.68 6.22 -6.53
N ASN A 271 -15.96 5.92 -5.44
CA ASN A 271 -15.08 4.74 -5.34
C ASN A 271 -15.80 3.48 -4.86
N GLU A 272 -17.10 3.52 -4.58
CA GLU A 272 -17.94 2.41 -4.09
C GLU A 272 -17.38 1.73 -2.82
N ASN A 273 -16.51 2.39 -2.07
CA ASN A 273 -15.78 1.79 -0.97
C ASN A 273 -16.45 2.03 0.39
N MET A 274 -17.11 1.01 0.90
CA MET A 274 -17.74 1.02 2.24
C MET A 274 -16.95 0.20 3.29
N SER A 275 -15.63 0.06 3.14
CA SER A 275 -14.80 -0.73 4.06
C SER A 275 -14.58 -0.09 5.44
N GLY A 276 -14.96 1.18 5.61
CA GLY A 276 -14.94 1.89 6.89
C GLY A 276 -16.05 1.46 7.85
N ASP A 277 -16.15 2.18 8.99
CA ASP A 277 -17.26 1.98 9.91
C ASP A 277 -18.58 2.37 9.23
N PHE A 278 -19.57 1.47 9.23
CA PHE A 278 -20.86 1.68 8.58
C PHE A 278 -21.62 2.89 9.13
N SER A 279 -21.39 3.26 10.38
CA SER A 279 -21.99 4.46 10.95
C SER A 279 -21.40 5.78 10.43
N SER A 280 -20.25 5.74 9.71
CA SER A 280 -19.50 6.94 9.33
C SER A 280 -18.76 6.84 7.98
N TYR A 281 -19.03 5.81 7.17
CA TYR A 281 -18.31 5.55 5.91
C TYR A 281 -18.33 6.71 4.92
N TRP A 282 -19.33 7.57 4.95
CA TRP A 282 -19.47 8.77 4.13
C TRP A 282 -18.94 10.07 4.78
N MET A 283 -18.49 10.01 6.07
CA MET A 283 -17.93 11.13 6.82
C MET A 283 -16.42 10.95 7.00
N GLU A 284 -15.60 11.64 6.22
CA GLU A 284 -14.13 11.61 6.31
C GLU A 284 -13.54 10.17 6.40
N SER A 285 -14.12 9.22 5.66
CA SER A 285 -13.79 7.81 5.74
C SER A 285 -13.57 7.19 4.34
N SER A 286 -14.02 5.94 4.14
CA SER A 286 -13.67 5.13 2.97
C SER A 286 -14.43 5.48 1.68
N LEU A 287 -15.67 5.98 1.78
CA LEU A 287 -16.44 6.39 0.61
C LEU A 287 -15.99 7.76 0.14
N GLU A 288 -15.55 7.84 -1.11
CA GLU A 288 -15.04 9.06 -1.72
C GLU A 288 -15.64 9.26 -3.11
N ILE A 289 -15.90 10.50 -3.48
CA ILE A 289 -16.44 10.91 -4.77
C ILE A 289 -15.84 12.24 -5.20
N SER A 290 -15.62 12.43 -6.50
CA SER A 290 -15.13 13.71 -7.00
C SER A 290 -16.29 14.69 -7.28
N PRO A 291 -16.01 16.01 -7.30
CA PRO A 291 -17.03 17.02 -7.68
C PRO A 291 -17.65 16.77 -9.06
N ILE A 292 -16.90 16.25 -10.03
CA ILE A 292 -17.45 15.91 -11.36
C ILE A 292 -18.40 14.72 -11.27
N GLU A 293 -18.09 13.69 -10.52
CA GLU A 293 -18.98 12.52 -10.36
C GLU A 293 -20.29 12.88 -9.64
N GLN A 294 -20.32 13.95 -8.83
CA GLN A 294 -21.51 14.39 -8.13
C GLN A 294 -22.52 15.15 -9.01
N VAL A 295 -22.08 15.64 -10.17
CA VAL A 295 -22.91 16.41 -11.14
C VAL A 295 -23.51 15.52 -12.21
#